data_23109a07cdfda667bc428e7daccf78bf
#
_entry.id   23109a07cdfda667bc428e7daccf78bf
#
_cell.length_a   1.000
_cell.length_b   1.000
_cell.length_c   1.000
_cell.angle_alpha   90.00
_cell.angle_beta   90.00
_cell.angle_gamma   90.00
#
_symmetry.space_group_name_H-M   'P 1'
#
loop_
_entity.id
_entity.type
_entity.pdbx_description
1 polymer ?
#
loop_
_entity_poly.entity_id
_entity_poly.type
_entity_poly.pdbx_seq_one_letter_code
_entity_poly.pdbx_strand_id
1 'polypeptide(L)'
;MRLTVVRFAPDRSWSTITLQKEAVRLGEGEFGAQSALQPAAMDRATLVCRSFVDLARAHGAQTVVAVATSATREAANKAAFVRRLREEAGIDVRVVSGQEEARLIFLGVQSRVHLGTRRALVIDIGGGSTEVALGDRTGAAYLDSLRLGAIRLTSEFPEASADAPVGAQVYEAMRRRVQVEAARIHRHIAGQQIDVVFGTSGTIRNLASVVVRALRGGAPQRVDTLSRAEVHKVARMLRALSLQKRRTVPGLNPLRADIVVAGAAILDALMEDLNLAEIQAVAECGLREGLVVDHLAREARGAAPNAPTVRERSVLQLARACAFNETHARHVAGLAGELFDSAGEAGLHRYGDEERELFGHAALLHDIGTFLSYSDHHLHSHYLIRHADLLGFDENEIATMAATALFHRKARPGTRHPAFAELDQSTRKAVRLLSVLLRLAEYLDRGHSAAVAHAALRAHGRGALVLEVRPAKDWHLERWRLETRREAIEKALGHTLTVKALEP
;
A
#
# COMPACT_ATOMS: atom_id res chain seq x y z
N MET A 1 11.51 -10.70 9.74
CA MET A 1 10.25 -10.11 10.20
C MET A 1 10.51 -9.21 11.41
N ARG A 2 9.60 -8.30 11.74
CA ARG A 2 9.80 -7.34 12.84
C ARG A 2 8.48 -7.07 13.56
N LEU A 3 8.52 -7.01 14.89
CA LEU A 3 7.43 -6.58 15.75
C LEU A 3 7.84 -5.30 16.48
N THR A 4 6.92 -4.38 16.65
CA THR A 4 7.01 -3.27 17.61
C THR A 4 5.72 -3.23 18.40
N VAL A 5 5.78 -3.26 19.70
CA VAL A 5 4.65 -3.00 20.59
C VAL A 5 4.81 -1.61 21.14
N VAL A 6 3.80 -0.78 20.94
CA VAL A 6 3.79 0.63 21.37
C VAL A 6 2.63 0.90 22.31
N ARG A 7 2.82 1.85 23.22
CA ARG A 7 1.77 2.40 24.06
C ARG A 7 1.51 3.84 23.69
N PHE A 8 0.27 4.17 23.42
CA PHE A 8 -0.16 5.54 23.18
C PHE A 8 -0.55 6.23 24.49
N ALA A 9 -0.13 7.48 24.63
CA ALA A 9 -0.56 8.36 25.71
C ALA A 9 -1.76 9.23 25.24
N PRO A 10 -2.53 9.81 26.18
CA PRO A 10 -3.66 10.69 25.83
C PRO A 10 -3.28 11.91 24.97
N ASP A 11 -2.05 12.41 25.08
CA ASP A 11 -1.48 13.49 24.27
C ASP A 11 -1.04 13.05 22.87
N ARG A 12 -1.33 11.77 22.50
CA ARG A 12 -0.93 11.12 21.24
C ARG A 12 0.57 10.92 21.07
N SER A 13 1.36 11.15 22.10
CA SER A 13 2.72 10.63 22.12
C SER A 13 2.69 9.11 22.23
N TRP A 14 3.77 8.46 21.81
CA TRP A 14 3.89 7.01 21.93
C TRP A 14 5.26 6.60 22.42
N SER A 15 5.28 5.50 23.16
CA SER A 15 6.50 4.87 23.64
C SER A 15 6.57 3.41 23.19
N THR A 16 7.77 2.96 22.85
CA THR A 16 8.00 1.57 22.49
C THR A 16 8.08 0.73 23.77
N ILE A 17 7.24 -0.29 23.89
CA ILE A 17 7.27 -1.27 24.98
C ILE A 17 8.31 -2.35 24.67
N THR A 18 8.25 -2.92 23.45
CA THR A 18 9.21 -3.94 23.01
C THR A 18 9.43 -3.92 21.50
N LEU A 19 10.60 -4.38 21.10
CA LEU A 19 11.03 -4.54 19.71
C LEU A 19 11.54 -5.97 19.54
N GLN A 20 11.02 -6.66 18.52
CA GLN A 20 11.52 -7.98 18.14
C GLN A 20 11.86 -8.02 16.66
N LYS A 21 12.87 -8.83 16.32
CA LYS A 21 13.34 -9.00 14.96
C LYS A 21 13.78 -10.43 14.73
N GLU A 22 13.15 -11.09 13.75
CA GLU A 22 13.48 -12.44 13.34
C GLU A 22 13.93 -12.49 11.88
N ALA A 23 15.03 -13.19 11.63
CA ALA A 23 15.62 -13.34 10.30
C ALA A 23 14.96 -14.50 9.55
N VAL A 24 13.73 -14.34 9.09
CA VAL A 24 12.95 -15.39 8.39
C VAL A 24 13.44 -15.59 6.95
N ARG A 25 14.00 -14.54 6.31
CA ARG A 25 14.41 -14.55 4.89
C ARG A 25 13.29 -15.05 3.96
N LEU A 26 12.09 -14.49 4.10
CA LEU A 26 10.89 -14.91 3.37
C LEU A 26 11.08 -14.94 1.85
N GLY A 27 11.83 -13.97 1.29
CA GLY A 27 12.15 -13.88 -0.14
C GLY A 27 13.34 -14.73 -0.59
N GLU A 28 13.88 -15.63 0.25
CA GLU A 28 14.98 -16.49 -0.14
C GLU A 28 14.47 -17.58 -1.10
N GLY A 29 15.08 -17.68 -2.30
CA GLY A 29 14.66 -18.60 -3.35
C GLY A 29 13.41 -18.18 -4.14
N GLU A 30 12.81 -17.01 -3.84
CA GLU A 30 11.63 -16.51 -4.53
C GLU A 30 11.95 -15.81 -5.86
N PHE A 31 13.11 -15.15 -5.94
CA PHE A 31 13.48 -14.29 -7.08
C PHE A 31 13.97 -15.06 -8.32
N GLY A 32 13.43 -16.26 -8.54
CA GLY A 32 13.67 -17.10 -9.70
C GLY A 32 12.47 -17.18 -10.67
N ALA A 33 12.52 -18.10 -11.63
CA ALA A 33 11.53 -18.21 -12.70
C ALA A 33 10.06 -18.44 -12.26
N GLN A 34 9.82 -18.88 -11.03
CA GLN A 34 8.47 -19.16 -10.51
C GLN A 34 7.93 -18.10 -9.56
N SER A 35 8.74 -17.12 -9.11
CA SER A 35 8.34 -16.03 -8.19
C SER A 35 7.36 -16.48 -7.08
N ALA A 36 7.66 -17.59 -6.38
CA ALA A 36 6.79 -18.14 -5.35
C ALA A 36 7.54 -18.29 -4.02
N LEU A 37 6.88 -17.97 -2.91
CA LEU A 37 7.40 -18.20 -1.56
C LEU A 37 7.61 -19.69 -1.34
N GLN A 38 8.79 -20.04 -0.84
CA GLN A 38 9.14 -21.41 -0.52
C GLN A 38 8.34 -21.93 0.68
N PRO A 39 7.83 -23.19 0.67
CA PRO A 39 7.06 -23.74 1.78
C PRO A 39 7.75 -23.61 3.13
N ALA A 40 9.05 -23.94 3.21
CA ALA A 40 9.82 -23.82 4.45
C ALA A 40 9.97 -22.37 4.95
N ALA A 41 10.01 -21.37 4.04
CA ALA A 41 10.02 -19.97 4.41
C ALA A 41 8.64 -19.52 4.92
N MET A 42 7.56 -20.01 4.32
CA MET A 42 6.19 -19.78 4.80
C MET A 42 5.98 -20.39 6.20
N ASP A 43 6.49 -21.61 6.46
CA ASP A 43 6.43 -22.28 7.77
C ASP A 43 7.11 -21.44 8.84
N ARG A 44 8.36 -21.03 8.58
CA ARG A 44 9.11 -20.15 9.50
C ARG A 44 8.38 -18.83 9.77
N ALA A 45 7.85 -18.22 8.70
CA ALA A 45 7.13 -16.95 8.82
C ALA A 45 5.86 -17.09 9.67
N THR A 46 5.08 -18.14 9.45
CA THR A 46 3.85 -18.40 10.20
C THR A 46 4.13 -18.62 11.69
N LEU A 47 5.17 -19.41 12.01
CA LEU A 47 5.61 -19.62 13.39
C LEU A 47 6.02 -18.30 14.07
N VAL A 48 6.81 -17.47 13.38
CA VAL A 48 7.25 -16.16 13.91
C VAL A 48 6.06 -15.21 14.07
N CYS A 49 5.12 -15.19 13.11
CA CYS A 49 3.90 -14.37 13.25
C CYS A 49 3.09 -14.76 14.48
N ARG A 50 2.87 -16.05 14.71
CA ARG A 50 2.18 -16.55 15.92
C ARG A 50 2.88 -16.06 17.19
N SER A 51 4.19 -16.28 17.31
CA SER A 51 4.98 -15.83 18.44
C SER A 51 4.90 -14.30 18.65
N PHE A 52 4.88 -13.52 17.57
CA PHE A 52 4.74 -12.06 17.64
C PHE A 52 3.35 -11.64 18.12
N VAL A 53 2.29 -12.30 17.67
CA VAL A 53 0.92 -12.04 18.13
C VAL A 53 0.78 -12.38 19.61
N ASP A 54 1.31 -13.53 20.05
CA ASP A 54 1.27 -13.95 21.46
C ASP A 54 2.03 -12.96 22.34
N LEU A 55 3.20 -12.51 21.90
CA LEU A 55 3.99 -11.51 22.62
C LEU A 55 3.25 -10.16 22.71
N ALA A 56 2.64 -9.71 21.60
CA ALA A 56 1.87 -8.47 21.60
C ALA A 56 0.69 -8.53 22.57
N ARG A 57 -0.05 -9.65 22.56
CA ARG A 57 -1.15 -9.90 23.52
C ARG A 57 -0.68 -9.96 24.96
N ALA A 58 0.45 -10.60 25.25
CA ALA A 58 1.05 -10.65 26.59
C ALA A 58 1.42 -9.23 27.10
N HIS A 59 1.71 -8.29 26.21
CA HIS A 59 1.91 -6.88 26.54
C HIS A 59 0.61 -6.05 26.55
N GLY A 60 -0.56 -6.68 26.43
CA GLY A 60 -1.86 -6.02 26.48
C GLY A 60 -2.22 -5.24 25.20
N ALA A 61 -1.62 -5.57 24.06
CA ALA A 61 -1.96 -4.92 22.79
C ALA A 61 -3.43 -5.18 22.41
N GLN A 62 -4.19 -4.12 22.20
CA GLN A 62 -5.60 -4.16 21.81
C GLN A 62 -5.77 -4.29 20.29
N THR A 63 -4.87 -3.71 19.54
CA THR A 63 -4.89 -3.72 18.07
C THR A 63 -3.56 -4.25 17.53
N VAL A 64 -3.62 -5.08 16.49
CA VAL A 64 -2.46 -5.57 15.74
C VAL A 64 -2.58 -5.08 14.30
N VAL A 65 -1.61 -4.30 13.85
CA VAL A 65 -1.50 -3.85 12.47
C VAL A 65 -0.35 -4.60 11.81
N ALA A 66 -0.62 -5.34 10.75
CA ALA A 66 0.38 -6.11 10.03
C ALA A 66 0.38 -5.77 8.54
N VAL A 67 1.58 -5.58 7.99
CA VAL A 67 1.78 -5.37 6.57
C VAL A 67 2.81 -6.33 6.01
N ALA A 68 2.61 -6.73 4.77
CA ALA A 68 3.58 -7.47 3.97
C ALA A 68 3.99 -6.64 2.75
N THR A 69 5.24 -6.78 2.35
CA THR A 69 5.88 -5.95 1.33
C THR A 69 6.42 -6.79 0.18
N SER A 70 7.46 -6.36 -0.51
CA SER A 70 7.99 -6.89 -1.77
C SER A 70 7.93 -8.42 -1.90
N ALA A 71 8.49 -9.20 -0.99
CA ALA A 71 8.51 -10.66 -1.08
C ALA A 71 7.10 -11.29 -1.16
N THR A 72 6.16 -10.83 -0.32
CA THR A 72 4.78 -11.32 -0.38
C THR A 72 4.02 -10.71 -1.55
N ARG A 73 4.23 -9.42 -1.83
CA ARG A 73 3.55 -8.68 -2.91
C ARG A 73 3.77 -9.33 -4.28
N GLU A 74 4.99 -9.77 -4.55
CA GLU A 74 5.38 -10.31 -5.84
C GLU A 74 5.15 -11.82 -5.97
N ALA A 75 4.91 -12.51 -4.86
CA ALA A 75 4.77 -13.96 -4.85
C ALA A 75 3.47 -14.44 -5.54
N ALA A 76 3.60 -15.40 -6.45
CA ALA A 76 2.45 -16.02 -7.13
C ALA A 76 1.50 -16.73 -6.15
N ASN A 77 2.02 -17.25 -5.03
CA ASN A 77 1.26 -17.93 -3.97
C ASN A 77 0.91 -17.03 -2.78
N LYS A 78 0.95 -15.69 -2.93
CA LYS A 78 0.68 -14.73 -1.86
C LYS A 78 -0.68 -14.94 -1.19
N ALA A 79 -1.74 -15.21 -1.95
CA ALA A 79 -3.08 -15.43 -1.41
C ALA A 79 -3.15 -16.63 -0.45
N ALA A 80 -2.46 -17.72 -0.79
CA ALA A 80 -2.35 -18.90 0.07
C ALA A 80 -1.59 -18.58 1.36
N PHE A 81 -0.51 -17.79 1.26
CA PHE A 81 0.28 -17.40 2.42
C PHE A 81 -0.48 -16.46 3.36
N VAL A 82 -1.15 -15.42 2.84
CA VAL A 82 -1.96 -14.49 3.64
C VAL A 82 -3.11 -15.24 4.35
N ARG A 83 -3.81 -16.13 3.64
CA ARG A 83 -4.85 -16.98 4.23
C ARG A 83 -4.29 -17.84 5.38
N ARG A 84 -3.15 -18.47 5.16
CA ARG A 84 -2.47 -19.28 6.18
C ARG A 84 -2.12 -18.47 7.44
N LEU A 85 -1.64 -17.23 7.29
CA LEU A 85 -1.35 -16.33 8.42
C LEU A 85 -2.62 -16.00 9.21
N ARG A 86 -3.76 -15.81 8.54
CA ARG A 86 -5.05 -15.59 9.19
C ARG A 86 -5.50 -16.82 9.96
N GLU A 87 -5.43 -18.00 9.34
CA GLU A 87 -5.91 -19.26 9.93
C GLU A 87 -5.02 -19.78 11.06
N GLU A 88 -3.68 -19.74 10.89
CA GLU A 88 -2.74 -20.35 11.81
C GLU A 88 -2.11 -19.37 12.83
N ALA A 89 -1.96 -18.11 12.48
CA ALA A 89 -1.38 -17.09 13.36
C ALA A 89 -2.40 -16.07 13.89
N GLY A 90 -3.66 -16.10 13.39
CA GLY A 90 -4.73 -15.20 13.84
C GLY A 90 -4.45 -13.73 13.52
N ILE A 91 -3.78 -13.45 12.39
CA ILE A 91 -3.38 -12.10 12.00
C ILE A 91 -3.83 -11.79 10.58
N ASP A 92 -4.51 -10.66 10.41
CA ASP A 92 -4.84 -10.10 9.11
C ASP A 92 -3.68 -9.27 8.58
N VAL A 93 -3.10 -9.71 7.47
CA VAL A 93 -1.93 -9.07 6.86
C VAL A 93 -2.35 -8.31 5.62
N ARG A 94 -2.12 -7.00 5.61
CA ARG A 94 -2.32 -6.14 4.44
C ARG A 94 -1.08 -6.18 3.54
N VAL A 95 -1.26 -6.54 2.27
CA VAL A 95 -0.19 -6.47 1.27
C VAL A 95 -0.21 -5.06 0.67
N VAL A 96 0.82 -4.27 0.95
CA VAL A 96 0.90 -2.88 0.51
C VAL A 96 1.64 -2.74 -0.82
N SER A 97 1.25 -1.73 -1.61
CA SER A 97 1.96 -1.38 -2.85
C SER A 97 3.37 -0.84 -2.54
N GLY A 98 4.24 -0.81 -3.54
CA GLY A 98 5.59 -0.25 -3.37
C GLY A 98 5.56 1.25 -3.03
N GLN A 99 4.63 2.01 -3.62
CA GLN A 99 4.48 3.43 -3.30
C GLN A 99 3.93 3.64 -1.88
N GLU A 100 2.99 2.81 -1.43
CA GLU A 100 2.50 2.87 -0.06
C GLU A 100 3.60 2.48 0.94
N GLU A 101 4.43 1.50 0.62
CA GLU A 101 5.62 1.16 1.41
C GLU A 101 6.57 2.37 1.51
N ALA A 102 6.89 3.04 0.39
CA ALA A 102 7.71 4.25 0.35
C ALA A 102 7.09 5.41 1.15
N ARG A 103 5.75 5.60 1.07
CA ARG A 103 5.02 6.61 1.86
C ARG A 103 5.15 6.36 3.36
N LEU A 104 4.93 5.13 3.78
CA LEU A 104 5.05 4.75 5.19
C LEU A 104 6.49 4.94 5.70
N ILE A 105 7.48 4.57 4.90
CA ILE A 105 8.90 4.80 5.25
C ILE A 105 9.18 6.29 5.39
N PHE A 106 8.69 7.13 4.48
CA PHE A 106 8.85 8.57 4.56
C PHE A 106 8.24 9.15 5.85
N LEU A 107 7.02 8.74 6.22
CA LEU A 107 6.39 9.09 7.49
C LEU A 107 7.22 8.66 8.70
N GLY A 108 7.80 7.45 8.64
CA GLY A 108 8.68 6.95 9.69
C GLY A 108 9.92 7.81 9.86
N VAL A 109 10.53 8.27 8.77
CA VAL A 109 11.68 9.21 8.81
C VAL A 109 11.23 10.56 9.37
N GLN A 110 10.13 11.15 8.85
CA GLN A 110 9.59 12.42 9.34
C GLN A 110 9.32 12.41 10.85
N SER A 111 8.92 11.28 11.41
CA SER A 111 8.64 11.17 12.86
C SER A 111 9.90 11.23 13.73
N ARG A 112 11.08 11.06 13.14
CA ARG A 112 12.37 10.96 13.86
C ARG A 112 13.34 12.10 13.57
N VAL A 113 13.13 12.82 12.46
CA VAL A 113 13.99 13.93 12.03
C VAL A 113 13.18 15.19 11.81
N HIS A 114 13.74 16.33 12.23
CA HIS A 114 13.11 17.62 12.00
C HIS A 114 13.51 18.16 10.62
N LEU A 115 12.57 18.18 9.68
CA LEU A 115 12.82 18.64 8.31
C LEU A 115 12.87 20.19 8.23
N GLY A 116 12.09 20.89 9.04
CA GLY A 116 11.92 22.34 8.91
C GLY A 116 11.34 22.68 7.53
N THR A 117 12.04 23.53 6.78
CA THR A 117 11.71 23.90 5.39
C THR A 117 12.45 23.04 4.34
N ARG A 118 13.30 22.09 4.79
CA ARG A 118 14.15 21.30 3.90
C ARG A 118 13.34 20.26 3.14
N ARG A 119 13.73 20.02 1.90
CA ARG A 119 13.25 18.95 1.07
C ARG A 119 14.16 17.73 1.20
N ALA A 120 13.61 16.61 1.59
CA ALA A 120 14.32 15.39 1.92
C ALA A 120 14.12 14.32 0.86
N LEU A 121 15.21 13.69 0.42
CA LEU A 121 15.19 12.42 -0.29
C LEU A 121 15.41 11.30 0.72
N VAL A 122 14.52 10.32 0.74
CA VAL A 122 14.64 9.12 1.59
C VAL A 122 14.91 7.91 0.71
N ILE A 123 15.91 7.11 1.07
CA ILE A 123 16.28 5.86 0.41
C ILE A 123 16.24 4.74 1.45
N ASP A 124 15.47 3.70 1.20
CA ASP A 124 15.42 2.48 2.02
C ASP A 124 15.83 1.27 1.18
N ILE A 125 16.96 0.64 1.50
CA ILE A 125 17.43 -0.55 0.78
C ILE A 125 17.05 -1.79 1.57
N GLY A 126 15.93 -2.41 1.17
CA GLY A 126 15.42 -3.65 1.74
C GLY A 126 16.10 -4.91 1.21
N GLY A 127 15.46 -6.06 1.46
CA GLY A 127 15.91 -7.35 0.91
C GLY A 127 15.47 -7.57 -0.54
N GLY A 128 14.22 -7.25 -0.87
CA GLY A 128 13.61 -7.47 -2.19
C GLY A 128 13.42 -6.20 -3.02
N SER A 129 13.30 -5.04 -2.37
CA SER A 129 13.05 -3.76 -3.02
C SER A 129 13.92 -2.64 -2.43
N THR A 130 13.93 -1.49 -3.10
CA THR A 130 14.49 -0.23 -2.63
C THR A 130 13.44 0.85 -2.83
N GLU A 131 12.99 1.43 -1.74
CA GLU A 131 12.01 2.51 -1.73
C GLU A 131 12.72 3.85 -1.78
N VAL A 132 12.15 4.76 -2.60
CA VAL A 132 12.63 6.13 -2.74
C VAL A 132 11.46 7.08 -2.58
N ALA A 133 11.62 8.07 -1.70
CA ALA A 133 10.62 9.10 -1.47
C ALA A 133 11.28 10.48 -1.44
N LEU A 134 10.71 11.45 -2.15
CA LEU A 134 11.13 12.85 -2.10
C LEU A 134 9.97 13.69 -1.57
N GLY A 135 10.21 14.51 -0.57
CA GLY A 135 9.17 15.34 0.02
C GLY A 135 9.69 16.30 1.07
N ASP A 136 8.77 16.94 1.77
CA ASP A 136 9.04 17.90 2.83
C ASP A 136 8.14 17.64 4.06
N ARG A 137 8.05 18.61 4.97
CA ARG A 137 7.21 18.49 6.17
C ARG A 137 5.71 18.31 5.88
N THR A 138 5.23 18.63 4.69
CA THR A 138 3.82 18.49 4.30
C THR A 138 3.48 17.12 3.76
N GLY A 139 4.49 16.36 3.35
CA GLY A 139 4.37 14.99 2.83
C GLY A 139 5.32 14.70 1.68
N ALA A 140 5.18 13.50 1.12
CA ALA A 140 5.94 13.08 -0.04
C ALA A 140 5.31 13.61 -1.33
N ALA A 141 6.14 14.23 -2.18
CA ALA A 141 5.78 14.69 -3.51
C ALA A 141 6.10 13.65 -4.61
N TYR A 142 7.04 12.74 -4.33
CA TYR A 142 7.38 11.62 -5.21
C TYR A 142 7.62 10.37 -4.38
N LEU A 143 7.09 9.25 -4.84
CA LEU A 143 7.20 7.92 -4.21
C LEU A 143 7.47 6.89 -5.30
N ASP A 144 8.46 6.02 -5.07
CA ASP A 144 8.74 4.89 -5.95
C ASP A 144 9.30 3.71 -5.16
N SER A 145 9.18 2.51 -5.73
CA SER A 145 9.77 1.27 -5.22
C SER A 145 10.43 0.53 -6.37
N LEU A 146 11.74 0.43 -6.31
CA LEU A 146 12.55 -0.29 -7.29
C LEU A 146 12.56 -1.78 -6.97
N ARG A 147 12.52 -2.62 -7.99
CA ARG A 147 12.73 -4.07 -7.86
C ARG A 147 14.23 -4.38 -7.67
N LEU A 148 14.82 -3.72 -6.68
CA LEU A 148 16.22 -3.83 -6.27
C LEU A 148 16.29 -3.99 -4.77
N GLY A 149 16.85 -5.10 -4.30
CA GLY A 149 17.08 -5.34 -2.87
C GLY A 149 18.34 -6.15 -2.68
N ALA A 150 18.91 -6.08 -1.49
CA ALA A 150 20.18 -6.76 -1.22
C ALA A 150 20.13 -8.27 -1.43
N ILE A 151 19.00 -8.93 -1.07
CA ILE A 151 18.80 -10.37 -1.30
C ILE A 151 18.54 -10.64 -2.79
N ARG A 152 17.65 -9.85 -3.42
CA ARG A 152 17.33 -10.00 -4.85
C ARG A 152 18.58 -9.86 -5.73
N LEU A 153 19.35 -8.80 -5.55
CA LEU A 153 20.54 -8.57 -6.36
C LEU A 153 21.62 -9.65 -6.09
N THR A 154 21.72 -10.15 -4.86
CA THR A 154 22.60 -11.29 -4.56
C THR A 154 22.14 -12.57 -5.29
N SER A 155 20.83 -12.82 -5.42
CA SER A 155 20.33 -13.98 -6.15
C SER A 155 20.54 -13.87 -7.67
N GLU A 156 20.53 -12.64 -8.22
CA GLU A 156 20.89 -12.39 -9.62
C GLU A 156 22.40 -12.54 -9.88
N PHE A 157 23.24 -12.32 -8.85
CA PHE A 157 24.72 -12.42 -8.90
C PHE A 157 25.23 -13.29 -7.74
N PRO A 158 25.15 -14.63 -7.86
CA PRO A 158 25.51 -15.56 -6.78
C PRO A 158 26.96 -15.43 -6.28
N GLU A 159 27.84 -14.91 -7.12
CA GLU A 159 29.24 -14.63 -6.76
C GLU A 159 29.35 -13.66 -5.57
N ALA A 160 28.32 -12.82 -5.34
CA ALA A 160 28.30 -11.89 -4.21
C ALA A 160 28.26 -12.61 -2.85
N SER A 161 27.67 -13.80 -2.79
CA SER A 161 27.55 -14.62 -1.59
C SER A 161 28.59 -15.76 -1.50
N ALA A 162 29.40 -15.96 -2.52
CA ALA A 162 30.44 -16.96 -2.53
C ALA A 162 31.55 -16.68 -1.51
N ASP A 163 32.21 -17.74 -1.02
CA ASP A 163 33.36 -17.58 -0.12
C ASP A 163 34.67 -17.24 -0.90
N ALA A 164 34.54 -16.23 -1.75
CA ALA A 164 35.61 -15.68 -2.57
C ALA A 164 35.42 -14.14 -2.68
N PRO A 165 36.47 -13.39 -3.05
CA PRO A 165 36.33 -11.99 -3.43
C PRO A 165 35.44 -11.84 -4.66
N VAL A 166 34.62 -10.78 -4.67
CA VAL A 166 33.78 -10.42 -5.82
C VAL A 166 34.60 -9.65 -6.84
N GLY A 167 34.74 -10.19 -8.04
CA GLY A 167 35.52 -9.57 -9.13
C GLY A 167 34.97 -8.19 -9.53
N ALA A 168 35.87 -7.35 -10.05
CA ALA A 168 35.47 -6.01 -10.47
C ALA A 168 34.38 -6.01 -11.54
N GLN A 169 34.45 -6.93 -12.50
CA GLN A 169 33.47 -7.07 -13.59
C GLN A 169 32.07 -7.42 -13.06
N VAL A 170 31.98 -8.33 -12.10
CA VAL A 170 30.71 -8.71 -11.45
C VAL A 170 30.13 -7.52 -10.69
N TYR A 171 30.95 -6.80 -9.93
CA TYR A 171 30.50 -5.63 -9.21
C TYR A 171 29.99 -4.51 -10.14
N GLU A 172 30.68 -4.26 -11.25
CA GLU A 172 30.23 -3.29 -12.26
C GLU A 172 28.97 -3.78 -13.00
N ALA A 173 28.78 -5.08 -13.17
CA ALA A 173 27.53 -5.62 -13.70
C ALA A 173 26.35 -5.39 -12.73
N MET A 174 26.56 -5.57 -11.41
CA MET A 174 25.58 -5.21 -10.39
C MET A 174 25.24 -3.71 -10.45
N ARG A 175 26.23 -2.83 -10.53
CA ARG A 175 25.99 -1.38 -10.62
C ARG A 175 25.18 -1.01 -11.87
N ARG A 176 25.54 -1.56 -13.03
CA ARG A 176 24.75 -1.36 -14.26
C ARG A 176 23.30 -1.85 -14.13
N ARG A 177 23.09 -2.99 -13.47
CA ARG A 177 21.72 -3.50 -13.18
C ARG A 177 20.94 -2.49 -12.33
N VAL A 178 21.58 -1.89 -11.34
CA VAL A 178 20.99 -0.82 -10.51
C VAL A 178 20.66 0.41 -11.35
N GLN A 179 21.58 0.88 -12.18
CA GLN A 179 21.42 2.07 -13.04
C GLN A 179 20.25 1.94 -14.00
N VAL A 180 20.09 0.77 -14.62
CA VAL A 180 18.94 0.49 -15.51
C VAL A 180 17.62 0.62 -14.76
N GLU A 181 17.52 0.06 -13.58
CA GLU A 181 16.28 0.12 -12.78
C GLU A 181 16.03 1.52 -12.21
N ALA A 182 17.09 2.23 -11.82
CA ALA A 182 17.03 3.56 -11.25
C ALA A 182 16.78 4.68 -12.27
N ALA A 183 16.91 4.41 -13.57
CA ALA A 183 16.76 5.41 -14.62
C ALA A 183 15.42 6.19 -14.56
N ARG A 184 14.35 5.53 -14.12
CA ARG A 184 13.04 6.18 -13.94
C ARG A 184 13.05 7.20 -12.79
N ILE A 185 13.74 6.89 -11.68
CA ILE A 185 13.88 7.81 -10.54
C ILE A 185 14.70 9.02 -10.96
N HIS A 186 15.81 8.81 -11.65
CA HIS A 186 16.66 9.90 -12.14
C HIS A 186 15.85 10.93 -12.93
N ARG A 187 14.97 10.50 -13.84
CA ARG A 187 14.12 11.41 -14.65
C ARG A 187 13.16 12.26 -13.81
N HIS A 188 12.67 11.74 -12.68
CA HIS A 188 11.74 12.47 -11.81
C HIS A 188 12.44 13.35 -10.77
N ILE A 189 13.65 12.97 -10.34
CA ILE A 189 14.42 13.68 -9.31
C ILE A 189 15.37 14.69 -9.93
N ALA A 190 15.83 14.48 -11.17
CA ALA A 190 16.72 15.41 -11.86
C ALA A 190 16.13 16.83 -11.88
N GLY A 191 16.94 17.81 -11.43
CA GLY A 191 16.51 19.21 -11.35
C GLY A 191 15.62 19.56 -10.14
N GLN A 192 15.26 18.58 -9.31
CA GLN A 192 14.56 18.84 -8.05
C GLN A 192 15.55 19.30 -6.98
N GLN A 193 15.13 20.25 -6.14
CA GLN A 193 15.90 20.63 -4.97
C GLN A 193 15.89 19.49 -3.95
N ILE A 194 17.07 19.06 -3.50
CA ILE A 194 17.27 18.08 -2.43
C ILE A 194 18.23 18.72 -1.44
N ASP A 195 17.72 19.03 -0.25
CA ASP A 195 18.50 19.70 0.80
C ASP A 195 19.17 18.71 1.74
N VAL A 196 18.59 17.49 1.84
CA VAL A 196 19.11 16.43 2.71
C VAL A 196 18.72 15.06 2.19
N VAL A 197 19.59 14.07 2.35
CA VAL A 197 19.34 12.67 1.97
C VAL A 197 19.36 11.81 3.22
N PHE A 198 18.31 11.06 3.46
CA PHE A 198 18.22 10.09 4.54
C PHE A 198 18.24 8.67 4.01
N GLY A 199 19.03 7.83 4.67
CA GLY A 199 19.08 6.41 4.42
C GLY A 199 18.52 5.60 5.59
N THR A 200 17.70 4.61 5.29
CA THR A 200 17.11 3.75 6.31
C THR A 200 17.35 2.26 6.03
N SER A 201 16.77 1.40 6.85
CA SER A 201 16.87 -0.06 6.74
C SER A 201 18.23 -0.66 7.11
N GLY A 202 18.21 -1.99 7.08
CA GLY A 202 19.35 -2.75 7.58
C GLY A 202 20.60 -2.69 6.70
N THR A 203 20.45 -2.44 5.40
CA THR A 203 21.58 -2.35 4.46
C THR A 203 22.38 -1.08 4.71
N ILE A 204 21.73 0.08 4.64
CA ILE A 204 22.41 1.38 4.82
C ILE A 204 22.99 1.51 6.21
N ARG A 205 22.27 1.05 7.24
CA ARG A 205 22.76 1.06 8.63
C ARG A 205 23.98 0.16 8.86
N ASN A 206 24.07 -0.99 8.19
CA ASN A 206 25.27 -1.82 8.26
C ASN A 206 26.45 -1.15 7.59
N LEU A 207 26.23 -0.54 6.41
CA LEU A 207 27.29 0.21 5.73
C LEU A 207 27.78 1.39 6.59
N ALA A 208 26.85 2.12 7.23
CA ALA A 208 27.18 3.19 8.16
C ALA A 208 28.02 2.68 9.34
N SER A 209 27.59 1.58 9.96
CA SER A 209 28.34 0.98 11.06
C SER A 209 29.74 0.53 10.65
N VAL A 210 29.92 0.01 9.42
CA VAL A 210 31.23 -0.34 8.88
C VAL A 210 32.06 0.90 8.63
N VAL A 211 31.52 1.98 8.04
CA VAL A 211 32.23 3.26 7.87
C VAL A 211 32.72 3.78 9.21
N VAL A 212 31.84 3.85 10.20
CA VAL A 212 32.17 4.41 11.52
C VAL A 212 33.21 3.57 12.25
N ARG A 213 33.03 2.23 12.30
CA ARG A 213 33.92 1.35 13.08
C ARG A 213 35.21 1.00 12.34
N ALA A 214 35.09 0.62 11.06
CA ALA A 214 36.26 0.13 10.33
C ALA A 214 37.09 1.24 9.66
N LEU A 215 36.49 2.38 9.24
CA LEU A 215 37.23 3.47 8.62
C LEU A 215 37.56 4.61 9.58
N ARG A 216 36.62 4.97 10.48
CA ARG A 216 36.81 6.13 11.38
C ARG A 216 37.26 5.75 12.78
N GLY A 217 37.19 4.44 13.17
CA GLY A 217 37.54 3.96 14.50
C GLY A 217 36.59 4.41 15.63
N GLY A 218 35.38 4.87 15.27
CA GLY A 218 34.39 5.42 16.21
C GLY A 218 33.30 4.43 16.62
N ALA A 219 32.29 4.94 17.33
CA ALA A 219 31.05 4.23 17.66
C ALA A 219 29.89 4.80 16.85
N PRO A 220 29.00 3.93 16.28
CA PRO A 220 27.81 4.39 15.56
C PRO A 220 26.87 5.22 16.43
N GLN A 221 26.32 6.26 15.83
CA GLN A 221 25.36 7.17 16.47
C GLN A 221 23.93 6.91 15.98
N ARG A 222 22.99 7.71 16.46
CA ARG A 222 21.59 7.66 16.00
C ARG A 222 21.46 8.12 14.54
N VAL A 223 22.30 9.08 14.13
CA VAL A 223 22.43 9.56 12.76
C VAL A 223 23.92 9.61 12.42
N ASP A 224 24.32 8.84 11.42
CA ASP A 224 25.67 8.81 10.90
C ASP A 224 25.66 9.33 9.46
N THR A 225 26.41 10.40 9.18
CA THR A 225 26.57 10.92 7.81
C THR A 225 27.67 10.15 7.10
N LEU A 226 27.40 9.67 5.90
CA LEU A 226 28.31 8.93 5.03
C LEU A 226 28.51 9.73 3.76
N SER A 227 29.74 10.06 3.42
CA SER A 227 30.08 10.62 2.12
C SER A 227 30.08 9.54 1.03
N ARG A 228 29.78 9.92 -0.22
CA ARG A 228 29.89 9.01 -1.37
C ARG A 228 31.25 8.31 -1.45
N ALA A 229 32.36 9.06 -1.16
CA ALA A 229 33.68 8.49 -1.16
C ALA A 229 33.88 7.37 -0.12
N GLU A 230 33.29 7.51 1.07
CA GLU A 230 33.33 6.48 2.11
C GLU A 230 32.48 5.25 1.73
N VAL A 231 31.30 5.45 1.17
CA VAL A 231 30.45 4.35 0.67
C VAL A 231 31.21 3.57 -0.41
N HIS A 232 31.79 4.25 -1.38
CA HIS A 232 32.62 3.63 -2.43
C HIS A 232 33.84 2.88 -1.85
N LYS A 233 34.53 3.45 -0.88
CA LYS A 233 35.68 2.82 -0.22
C LYS A 233 35.28 1.55 0.53
N VAL A 234 34.17 1.57 1.27
CA VAL A 234 33.62 0.39 1.97
C VAL A 234 33.17 -0.67 0.98
N ALA A 235 32.50 -0.29 -0.10
CA ALA A 235 32.09 -1.21 -1.15
C ALA A 235 33.30 -1.95 -1.76
N ARG A 236 34.33 -1.22 -2.09
CA ARG A 236 35.61 -1.80 -2.58
C ARG A 236 36.27 -2.73 -1.57
N MET A 237 36.29 -2.34 -0.31
CA MET A 237 36.83 -3.17 0.78
C MET A 237 36.05 -4.48 0.92
N LEU A 238 34.71 -4.40 1.00
CA LEU A 238 33.87 -5.56 1.23
C LEU A 238 33.91 -6.57 0.07
N ARG A 239 33.93 -6.08 -1.19
CA ARG A 239 34.01 -6.97 -2.34
C ARG A 239 35.37 -7.70 -2.47
N ALA A 240 36.44 -7.11 -1.94
CA ALA A 240 37.77 -7.71 -1.96
C ALA A 240 37.95 -8.84 -0.91
N LEU A 241 36.98 -9.03 -0.02
CA LEU A 241 37.03 -10.02 1.05
C LEU A 241 36.19 -11.27 0.67
N SER A 242 36.65 -12.46 1.11
CA SER A 242 35.82 -13.65 1.10
C SER A 242 34.66 -13.52 2.10
N LEU A 243 33.60 -14.33 1.96
CA LEU A 243 32.45 -14.29 2.85
C LEU A 243 32.85 -14.48 4.32
N GLN A 244 33.78 -15.40 4.61
CA GLN A 244 34.27 -15.61 5.98
C GLN A 244 34.94 -14.35 6.53
N LYS A 245 35.80 -13.71 5.75
CA LYS A 245 36.48 -12.46 6.15
C LYS A 245 35.48 -11.30 6.30
N ARG A 246 34.43 -11.23 5.45
CA ARG A 246 33.37 -10.21 5.59
C ARG A 246 32.67 -10.32 6.94
N ARG A 247 32.42 -11.55 7.44
CA ARG A 247 31.78 -11.77 8.75
C ARG A 247 32.53 -11.18 9.94
N THR A 248 33.81 -10.94 9.81
CA THR A 248 34.68 -10.38 10.87
C THR A 248 34.93 -8.89 10.73
N VAL A 249 34.37 -8.23 9.70
CA VAL A 249 34.54 -6.78 9.50
C VAL A 249 33.89 -5.99 10.65
N PRO A 250 34.63 -5.10 11.33
CA PRO A 250 34.06 -4.29 12.40
C PRO A 250 32.86 -3.47 11.93
N GLY A 251 31.74 -3.59 12.63
CA GLY A 251 30.50 -2.89 12.31
C GLY A 251 29.55 -3.64 11.39
N LEU A 252 30.00 -4.69 10.70
CA LEU A 252 29.12 -5.52 9.88
C LEU A 252 28.39 -6.56 10.74
N ASN A 253 27.07 -6.67 10.59
CA ASN A 253 26.34 -7.80 11.15
C ASN A 253 26.71 -9.08 10.37
N PRO A 254 27.29 -10.11 11.01
CA PRO A 254 27.71 -11.35 10.34
C PRO A 254 26.59 -12.06 9.55
N LEU A 255 25.32 -11.94 9.99
CA LEU A 255 24.15 -12.51 9.32
C LEU A 255 23.79 -11.82 8.00
N ARG A 256 24.50 -10.73 7.66
CA ARG A 256 24.31 -9.97 6.41
C ARG A 256 25.54 -9.96 5.51
N ALA A 257 26.57 -10.68 5.88
CA ALA A 257 27.83 -10.70 5.14
C ALA A 257 27.67 -11.25 3.71
N ASP A 258 26.71 -12.12 3.50
CA ASP A 258 26.35 -12.73 2.21
C ASP A 258 25.68 -11.74 1.23
N ILE A 259 24.92 -10.77 1.73
CA ILE A 259 24.15 -9.82 0.92
C ILE A 259 24.72 -8.40 0.93
N VAL A 260 25.75 -8.14 1.73
CA VAL A 260 26.26 -6.77 1.94
C VAL A 260 26.90 -6.18 0.68
N VAL A 261 27.56 -6.99 -0.16
CA VAL A 261 28.20 -6.50 -1.39
C VAL A 261 27.15 -6.01 -2.39
N ALA A 262 26.08 -6.76 -2.55
CA ALA A 262 24.94 -6.35 -3.39
C ALA A 262 24.27 -5.08 -2.83
N GLY A 263 24.05 -5.03 -1.51
CA GLY A 263 23.53 -3.83 -0.85
C GLY A 263 24.43 -2.60 -1.00
N ALA A 264 25.75 -2.79 -0.94
CA ALA A 264 26.71 -1.72 -1.18
C ALA A 264 26.71 -1.24 -2.65
N ALA A 265 26.58 -2.18 -3.61
CA ALA A 265 26.45 -1.84 -5.02
C ALA A 265 25.21 -1.00 -5.33
N ILE A 266 24.06 -1.31 -4.65
CA ILE A 266 22.83 -0.51 -4.79
C ILE A 266 23.06 0.92 -4.29
N LEU A 267 23.59 1.09 -3.07
CA LEU A 267 23.80 2.43 -2.52
C LEU A 267 24.84 3.22 -3.30
N ASP A 268 25.98 2.60 -3.64
CA ASP A 268 27.08 3.21 -4.39
C ASP A 268 26.61 3.72 -5.77
N ALA A 269 25.85 2.90 -6.51
CA ALA A 269 25.31 3.29 -7.80
C ALA A 269 24.24 4.39 -7.68
N LEU A 270 23.31 4.28 -6.72
CA LEU A 270 22.28 5.31 -6.52
C LEU A 270 22.89 6.67 -6.13
N MET A 271 23.91 6.69 -5.25
CA MET A 271 24.57 7.93 -4.88
C MET A 271 25.31 8.57 -6.04
N GLU A 272 25.88 7.77 -6.94
CA GLU A 272 26.52 8.29 -8.15
C GLU A 272 25.51 8.82 -9.16
N ASP A 273 24.51 8.02 -9.51
CA ASP A 273 23.50 8.35 -10.53
C ASP A 273 22.66 9.59 -10.16
N LEU A 274 22.32 9.73 -8.89
CA LEU A 274 21.55 10.85 -8.37
C LEU A 274 22.45 12.02 -7.93
N ASN A 275 23.77 11.91 -8.16
CA ASN A 275 24.81 12.89 -7.77
C ASN A 275 24.71 13.32 -6.28
N LEU A 276 24.49 12.36 -5.39
CA LEU A 276 24.38 12.61 -3.95
C LEU A 276 25.79 12.68 -3.34
N ALA A 277 26.11 13.79 -2.69
CA ALA A 277 27.40 13.96 -2.04
C ALA A 277 27.52 13.14 -0.74
N GLU A 278 26.42 13.06 -0.01
CA GLU A 278 26.32 12.37 1.28
C GLU A 278 24.93 11.80 1.54
N ILE A 279 24.84 10.86 2.47
CA ILE A 279 23.59 10.29 2.98
C ILE A 279 23.67 10.17 4.51
N GLN A 280 22.60 10.55 5.19
CA GLN A 280 22.44 10.44 6.62
C GLN A 280 21.73 9.12 6.96
N ALA A 281 22.47 8.15 7.49
CA ALA A 281 21.91 6.88 7.94
C ALA A 281 21.19 7.08 9.28
N VAL A 282 19.87 6.97 9.29
CA VAL A 282 19.03 7.20 10.49
C VAL A 282 18.67 5.86 11.12
N ALA A 283 18.92 5.76 12.43
CA ALA A 283 18.54 4.58 13.21
C ALA A 283 17.07 4.62 13.63
N GLU A 284 16.46 3.43 13.77
CA GLU A 284 15.12 3.25 14.34
C GLU A 284 14.04 4.09 13.66
N CYS A 285 14.13 4.22 12.34
CA CYS A 285 13.08 4.78 11.50
C CYS A 285 12.88 3.93 10.26
N GLY A 286 11.67 3.97 9.71
CA GLY A 286 11.29 3.22 8.51
C GLY A 286 9.83 2.80 8.54
N LEU A 287 9.52 1.70 7.88
CA LEU A 287 8.15 1.21 7.68
C LEU A 287 7.35 1.05 8.99
N ARG A 288 7.94 0.50 10.05
CA ARG A 288 7.23 0.26 11.32
C ARG A 288 6.82 1.55 12.02
N GLU A 289 7.73 2.50 12.10
CA GLU A 289 7.48 3.81 12.70
C GLU A 289 6.45 4.58 11.86
N GLY A 290 6.52 4.44 10.53
CA GLY A 290 5.52 4.99 9.62
C GLY A 290 4.13 4.39 9.82
N LEU A 291 4.02 3.09 10.07
CA LEU A 291 2.75 2.43 10.41
C LEU A 291 2.16 2.98 11.71
N VAL A 292 2.98 3.22 12.74
CA VAL A 292 2.53 3.82 14.00
C VAL A 292 1.98 5.23 13.75
N VAL A 293 2.72 6.05 13.01
CA VAL A 293 2.30 7.43 12.67
C VAL A 293 1.01 7.44 11.83
N ASP A 294 0.92 6.55 10.84
CA ASP A 294 -0.26 6.42 9.99
C ASP A 294 -1.50 5.97 10.78
N HIS A 295 -1.32 5.00 11.68
CA HIS A 295 -2.39 4.53 12.57
C HIS A 295 -2.88 5.66 13.49
N LEU A 296 -1.98 6.39 14.15
CA LEU A 296 -2.34 7.56 14.96
C LEU A 296 -3.07 8.65 14.15
N ALA A 297 -2.61 8.90 12.93
CA ALA A 297 -3.27 9.86 12.04
C ALA A 297 -4.69 9.42 11.66
N ARG A 298 -4.94 8.13 11.50
CA ARG A 298 -6.27 7.57 11.24
C ARG A 298 -7.20 7.73 12.46
N GLU A 299 -6.74 7.39 13.66
CA GLU A 299 -7.54 7.56 14.89
C GLU A 299 -7.79 9.02 15.25
N ALA A 300 -6.84 9.92 14.91
CA ALA A 300 -6.99 11.35 15.15
C ALA A 300 -8.16 12.00 14.40
N ARG A 301 -8.70 11.38 13.38
CA ARG A 301 -9.76 11.94 12.50
C ARG A 301 -11.10 12.10 13.16
N GLY A 302 -11.40 11.37 14.22
CA GLY A 302 -12.58 11.64 15.03
C GLY A 302 -12.61 13.07 15.64
N ALA A 303 -11.46 13.79 15.60
CA ALA A 303 -11.30 15.11 16.23
C ALA A 303 -11.11 16.29 15.24
N ALA A 304 -10.93 16.05 13.93
CA ALA A 304 -10.77 17.11 12.91
C ALA A 304 -11.43 16.70 11.58
N PRO A 305 -12.75 16.87 11.44
CA PRO A 305 -13.54 16.29 10.34
C PRO A 305 -13.27 16.88 8.95
N ASN A 306 -12.54 17.98 8.79
CA ASN A 306 -12.49 18.75 7.53
C ASN A 306 -11.20 18.61 6.70
N ALA A 307 -10.18 17.86 7.15
CA ALA A 307 -8.97 17.68 6.34
C ALA A 307 -9.05 16.37 5.52
N PRO A 308 -8.89 16.43 4.17
CA PRO A 308 -8.98 15.25 3.33
C PRO A 308 -7.88 14.24 3.71
N THR A 309 -8.26 12.97 3.77
CA THR A 309 -7.41 11.85 4.13
C THR A 309 -6.36 11.58 3.05
N VAL A 310 -5.35 10.75 3.34
CA VAL A 310 -4.44 10.24 2.30
C VAL A 310 -5.24 9.47 1.24
N ARG A 311 -6.21 8.66 1.67
CA ARG A 311 -7.12 7.90 0.80
C ARG A 311 -7.94 8.82 -0.09
N GLU A 312 -8.64 9.80 0.48
CA GLU A 312 -9.43 10.77 -0.27
C GLU A 312 -8.58 11.59 -1.26
N ARG A 313 -7.39 12.05 -0.83
CA ARG A 313 -6.48 12.76 -1.74
C ARG A 313 -6.05 11.89 -2.91
N SER A 314 -5.69 10.63 -2.66
CA SER A 314 -5.24 9.69 -3.67
C SER A 314 -6.35 9.36 -4.67
N VAL A 315 -7.58 9.12 -4.18
CA VAL A 315 -8.76 8.88 -5.01
C VAL A 315 -9.10 10.10 -5.87
N LEU A 316 -9.13 11.30 -5.27
CA LEU A 316 -9.39 12.54 -6.01
C LEU A 316 -8.30 12.85 -7.04
N GLN A 317 -7.04 12.53 -6.73
CA GLN A 317 -5.93 12.69 -7.68
C GLN A 317 -6.14 11.81 -8.91
N LEU A 318 -6.49 10.52 -8.73
CA LEU A 318 -6.83 9.62 -9.84
C LEU A 318 -8.02 10.13 -10.64
N ALA A 319 -9.11 10.50 -9.95
CA ALA A 319 -10.32 10.99 -10.60
C ALA A 319 -10.04 12.23 -11.47
N ARG A 320 -9.27 13.19 -10.95
CA ARG A 320 -8.88 14.41 -11.67
C ARG A 320 -7.94 14.13 -12.84
N ALA A 321 -6.99 13.19 -12.68
CA ALA A 321 -6.12 12.76 -13.77
C ALA A 321 -6.91 12.16 -14.94
N CYS A 322 -8.08 11.57 -14.67
CA CYS A 322 -9.01 11.04 -15.66
C CYS A 322 -10.08 12.07 -16.08
N ALA A 323 -9.93 13.35 -15.76
CA ALA A 323 -10.86 14.43 -16.13
C ALA A 323 -12.34 14.07 -15.83
N PHE A 324 -12.61 13.48 -14.66
CA PHE A 324 -13.93 13.00 -14.29
C PHE A 324 -14.97 14.11 -14.17
N ASN A 325 -16.24 13.78 -14.34
CA ASN A 325 -17.34 14.70 -14.05
C ASN A 325 -17.54 14.78 -12.52
N GLU A 326 -16.88 15.74 -11.86
CA GLU A 326 -16.87 15.85 -10.40
C GLU A 326 -18.27 16.04 -9.83
N THR A 327 -19.14 16.83 -10.47
CA THR A 327 -20.50 17.08 -10.01
C THR A 327 -21.33 15.80 -9.96
N HIS A 328 -21.36 15.06 -11.07
CA HIS A 328 -22.05 13.79 -11.18
C HIS A 328 -21.47 12.75 -10.21
N ALA A 329 -20.15 12.56 -10.21
CA ALA A 329 -19.49 11.56 -9.38
C ALA A 329 -19.73 11.79 -7.88
N ARG A 330 -19.68 13.04 -7.42
CA ARG A 330 -19.97 13.40 -6.02
C ARG A 330 -21.44 13.18 -5.68
N HIS A 331 -22.35 13.49 -6.61
CA HIS A 331 -23.77 13.28 -6.40
C HIS A 331 -24.10 11.79 -6.29
N VAL A 332 -23.59 10.98 -7.22
CA VAL A 332 -23.75 9.51 -7.17
C VAL A 332 -23.11 8.93 -5.91
N ALA A 333 -21.94 9.42 -5.49
CA ALA A 333 -21.31 8.97 -4.24
C ALA A 333 -22.15 9.34 -3.00
N GLY A 334 -22.80 10.49 -2.98
CA GLY A 334 -23.75 10.88 -1.93
C GLY A 334 -24.95 9.94 -1.84
N LEU A 335 -25.64 9.73 -2.97
CA LEU A 335 -26.77 8.78 -3.06
C LEU A 335 -26.35 7.34 -2.72
N ALA A 336 -25.17 6.91 -3.15
CA ALA A 336 -24.61 5.61 -2.81
C ALA A 336 -24.42 5.45 -1.30
N GLY A 337 -23.90 6.48 -0.61
CA GLY A 337 -23.75 6.50 0.84
C GLY A 337 -25.08 6.38 1.56
N GLU A 338 -26.11 7.14 1.16
CA GLU A 338 -27.47 7.05 1.73
C GLU A 338 -28.09 5.66 1.50
N LEU A 339 -27.93 5.09 0.32
CA LEU A 339 -28.40 3.76 0.01
C LEU A 339 -27.66 2.68 0.81
N PHE A 340 -26.37 2.84 1.06
CA PHE A 340 -25.60 1.94 1.90
C PHE A 340 -26.12 1.97 3.35
N ASP A 341 -26.23 3.15 3.93
CA ASP A 341 -26.66 3.31 5.32
C ASP A 341 -28.08 2.74 5.51
N SER A 342 -29.00 3.10 4.63
CA SER A 342 -30.40 2.62 4.69
C SER A 342 -30.54 1.12 4.37
N ALA A 343 -29.66 0.55 3.54
CA ALA A 343 -29.60 -0.89 3.30
C ALA A 343 -29.18 -1.66 4.57
N GLY A 344 -28.26 -1.11 5.35
CA GLY A 344 -27.89 -1.63 6.66
C GLY A 344 -29.06 -1.61 7.64
N GLU A 345 -29.77 -0.47 7.74
CA GLU A 345 -31.00 -0.34 8.55
C GLU A 345 -32.10 -1.32 8.11
N ALA A 346 -32.23 -1.55 6.82
CA ALA A 346 -33.16 -2.52 6.27
C ALA A 346 -32.74 -3.99 6.43
N GLY A 347 -31.55 -4.25 7.02
CA GLY A 347 -31.04 -5.59 7.33
C GLY A 347 -30.38 -6.31 6.16
N LEU A 348 -30.07 -5.63 5.06
CA LEU A 348 -29.42 -6.24 3.89
C LEU A 348 -27.92 -6.54 4.14
N HIS A 349 -27.28 -5.85 5.08
CA HIS A 349 -25.91 -6.08 5.47
C HIS A 349 -25.62 -5.64 6.91
N ARG A 350 -24.40 -5.98 7.37
CA ARG A 350 -23.82 -5.54 8.65
C ARG A 350 -22.40 -5.03 8.44
N TYR A 351 -22.16 -4.37 7.30
CA TYR A 351 -20.86 -3.75 7.00
C TYR A 351 -20.70 -2.48 7.82
N GLY A 352 -19.43 -2.13 8.11
CA GLY A 352 -19.07 -0.98 8.91
C GLY A 352 -18.55 0.21 8.08
N ASP A 353 -17.84 1.09 8.78
CA ASP A 353 -17.30 2.33 8.21
C ASP A 353 -16.24 2.07 7.14
N GLU A 354 -15.47 0.97 7.24
CA GLU A 354 -14.45 0.61 6.24
C GLU A 354 -15.08 0.29 4.89
N GLU A 355 -16.10 -0.57 4.85
CA GLU A 355 -16.79 -0.89 3.61
C GLU A 355 -17.57 0.32 3.07
N ARG A 356 -18.10 1.15 3.96
CA ARG A 356 -18.76 2.40 3.59
C ARG A 356 -17.81 3.37 2.91
N GLU A 357 -16.59 3.54 3.44
CA GLU A 357 -15.54 4.37 2.86
C GLU A 357 -15.14 3.85 1.47
N LEU A 358 -14.84 2.54 1.36
CA LEU A 358 -14.48 1.91 0.10
C LEU A 358 -15.59 2.04 -0.95
N PHE A 359 -16.84 1.92 -0.54
CA PHE A 359 -17.98 2.08 -1.42
C PHE A 359 -18.13 3.51 -1.93
N GLY A 360 -17.96 4.51 -1.05
CA GLY A 360 -17.95 5.91 -1.44
C GLY A 360 -16.85 6.23 -2.46
N HIS A 361 -15.66 5.67 -2.28
CA HIS A 361 -14.55 5.82 -3.22
C HIS A 361 -14.82 5.10 -4.55
N ALA A 362 -15.40 3.89 -4.52
CA ALA A 362 -15.79 3.19 -5.74
C ALA A 362 -16.86 3.96 -6.52
N ALA A 363 -17.81 4.57 -5.80
CA ALA A 363 -18.85 5.42 -6.40
C ALA A 363 -18.26 6.69 -7.02
N LEU A 364 -17.26 7.31 -6.39
CA LEU A 364 -16.58 8.47 -6.96
C LEU A 364 -15.78 8.13 -8.24
N LEU A 365 -15.25 6.92 -8.33
CA LEU A 365 -14.39 6.48 -9.43
C LEU A 365 -15.13 5.66 -10.51
N HIS A 366 -16.43 5.39 -10.36
CA HIS A 366 -17.13 4.43 -11.22
C HIS A 366 -17.06 4.74 -12.72
N ASP A 367 -17.05 6.01 -13.07
CA ASP A 367 -17.12 6.51 -14.46
C ASP A 367 -15.80 7.08 -15.00
N ILE A 368 -14.68 7.00 -14.26
CA ILE A 368 -13.37 7.53 -14.72
C ILE A 368 -12.89 6.91 -16.04
N GLY A 369 -13.38 5.73 -16.37
CA GLY A 369 -13.07 5.05 -17.63
C GLY A 369 -13.61 5.75 -18.88
N THR A 370 -14.55 6.68 -18.74
CA THR A 370 -15.01 7.55 -19.83
C THR A 370 -13.90 8.40 -20.43
N PHE A 371 -12.82 8.64 -19.64
CA PHE A 371 -11.58 9.26 -20.11
C PHE A 371 -10.96 8.53 -21.31
N LEU A 372 -11.04 7.20 -21.35
CA LEU A 372 -10.54 6.40 -22.47
C LEU A 372 -11.60 6.23 -23.56
N SER A 373 -12.83 5.90 -23.18
CA SER A 373 -13.97 5.76 -24.08
C SER A 373 -15.27 5.65 -23.31
N TYR A 374 -16.33 6.25 -23.81
CA TYR A 374 -17.68 6.07 -23.27
C TYR A 374 -18.18 4.62 -23.46
N SER A 375 -17.77 3.97 -24.56
CA SER A 375 -18.09 2.55 -24.77
C SER A 375 -17.30 1.71 -23.77
N ASP A 376 -18.03 0.87 -23.04
CA ASP A 376 -17.44 -0.05 -22.03
C ASP A 376 -16.60 0.63 -20.94
N HIS A 377 -16.90 1.91 -20.62
CA HIS A 377 -16.16 2.67 -19.59
C HIS A 377 -16.04 1.92 -18.26
N HIS A 378 -17.01 1.09 -17.88
CA HIS A 378 -16.95 0.28 -16.67
C HIS A 378 -15.75 -0.69 -16.65
N LEU A 379 -15.36 -1.24 -17.81
CA LEU A 379 -14.14 -2.04 -17.96
C LEU A 379 -12.89 -1.16 -17.82
N HIS A 380 -12.94 0.03 -18.41
CA HIS A 380 -11.85 1.00 -18.32
C HIS A 380 -11.69 1.54 -16.90
N SER A 381 -12.80 1.86 -16.20
CA SER A 381 -12.78 2.26 -14.79
C SER A 381 -12.15 1.18 -13.93
N HIS A 382 -12.57 -0.08 -14.10
CA HIS A 382 -11.96 -1.21 -13.40
C HIS A 382 -10.44 -1.27 -13.64
N TYR A 383 -10.00 -1.18 -14.89
CA TYR A 383 -8.59 -1.23 -15.23
C TYR A 383 -7.81 -0.08 -14.59
N LEU A 384 -8.31 1.14 -14.69
CA LEU A 384 -7.67 2.34 -14.12
C LEU A 384 -7.56 2.23 -12.60
N ILE A 385 -8.63 1.83 -11.90
CA ILE A 385 -8.62 1.66 -10.43
C ILE A 385 -7.68 0.54 -10.03
N ARG A 386 -7.73 -0.60 -10.72
CA ARG A 386 -6.96 -1.81 -10.35
C ARG A 386 -5.46 -1.62 -10.47
N HIS A 387 -5.02 -0.76 -11.40
CA HIS A 387 -3.61 -0.52 -11.71
C HIS A 387 -3.11 0.85 -11.25
N ALA A 388 -3.95 1.65 -10.58
CA ALA A 388 -3.51 2.90 -9.98
C ALA A 388 -2.78 2.66 -8.66
N ASP A 389 -1.77 3.48 -8.40
CA ASP A 389 -1.05 3.52 -7.12
C ASP A 389 -1.86 4.34 -6.10
N LEU A 390 -2.97 3.77 -5.60
CA LEU A 390 -3.81 4.40 -4.59
C LEU A 390 -3.17 4.30 -3.21
N LEU A 391 -2.76 5.44 -2.67
CA LEU A 391 -2.10 5.54 -1.37
C LEU A 391 -3.09 5.35 -0.22
N GLY A 392 -2.66 4.64 0.82
CA GLY A 392 -3.48 4.35 1.98
C GLY A 392 -4.37 3.11 1.83
N PHE A 393 -4.39 2.48 0.66
CA PHE A 393 -5.16 1.27 0.37
C PHE A 393 -4.25 0.05 0.23
N ASP A 394 -4.79 -1.12 0.55
CA ASP A 394 -4.18 -2.40 0.24
C ASP A 394 -4.73 -3.00 -1.07
N GLU A 395 -4.13 -4.11 -1.51
CA GLU A 395 -4.52 -4.76 -2.76
C GLU A 395 -5.99 -5.25 -2.78
N ASN A 396 -6.52 -5.71 -1.63
CA ASN A 396 -7.90 -6.19 -1.52
C ASN A 396 -8.89 -5.04 -1.57
N GLU A 397 -8.59 -3.93 -0.90
CA GLU A 397 -9.38 -2.70 -0.92
C GLU A 397 -9.47 -2.13 -2.35
N ILE A 398 -8.32 -2.05 -3.04
CA ILE A 398 -8.28 -1.62 -4.45
C ILE A 398 -9.08 -2.57 -5.34
N ALA A 399 -8.93 -3.88 -5.16
CA ALA A 399 -9.70 -4.88 -5.92
C ALA A 399 -11.21 -4.77 -5.65
N THR A 400 -11.62 -4.48 -4.41
CA THR A 400 -13.01 -4.26 -4.03
C THR A 400 -13.61 -3.06 -4.73
N MET A 401 -12.92 -1.92 -4.69
CA MET A 401 -13.35 -0.69 -5.39
C MET A 401 -13.44 -0.90 -6.90
N ALA A 402 -12.40 -1.50 -7.49
CA ALA A 402 -12.33 -1.78 -8.93
C ALA A 402 -13.48 -2.71 -9.38
N ALA A 403 -13.72 -3.81 -8.64
CA ALA A 403 -14.79 -4.74 -8.96
C ALA A 403 -16.19 -4.11 -8.75
N THR A 404 -16.37 -3.28 -7.71
CA THR A 404 -17.62 -2.56 -7.50
C THR A 404 -17.92 -1.61 -8.66
N ALA A 405 -16.92 -0.84 -9.11
CA ALA A 405 -17.01 0.01 -10.29
C ALA A 405 -17.25 -0.80 -11.57
N LEU A 406 -16.62 -1.97 -11.74
CA LEU A 406 -16.83 -2.84 -12.90
C LEU A 406 -18.30 -3.25 -13.06
N PHE A 407 -18.94 -3.64 -11.96
CA PHE A 407 -20.26 -4.21 -11.99
C PHE A 407 -21.41 -3.21 -11.77
N HIS A 408 -21.12 -1.90 -11.79
CA HIS A 408 -22.17 -0.88 -11.76
C HIS A 408 -23.03 -0.90 -13.03
N ARG A 409 -22.55 -1.48 -14.13
CA ARG A 409 -23.22 -1.53 -15.42
C ARG A 409 -23.09 -2.90 -16.09
N LYS A 410 -24.05 -3.25 -16.97
CA LYS A 410 -24.07 -4.47 -17.82
C LYS A 410 -24.05 -5.78 -17.03
N ALA A 411 -22.87 -6.34 -16.76
CA ALA A 411 -22.71 -7.66 -16.17
C ALA A 411 -23.10 -7.72 -14.68
N ARG A 412 -23.46 -8.93 -14.21
CA ARG A 412 -23.62 -9.20 -12.78
C ARG A 412 -22.36 -9.84 -12.21
N PRO A 413 -22.02 -9.56 -10.93
CA PRO A 413 -20.89 -10.22 -10.27
C PRO A 413 -21.08 -11.74 -10.24
N GLY A 414 -20.14 -12.47 -10.83
CA GLY A 414 -20.15 -13.93 -10.88
C GLY A 414 -18.78 -14.53 -11.14
N THR A 415 -18.55 -15.75 -10.68
CA THR A 415 -17.26 -16.44 -10.75
C THR A 415 -16.77 -16.76 -12.17
N ARG A 416 -17.62 -16.59 -13.17
CA ARG A 416 -17.22 -16.66 -14.59
C ARG A 416 -16.43 -15.42 -15.03
N HIS A 417 -16.52 -14.33 -14.29
CA HIS A 417 -15.76 -13.11 -14.59
C HIS A 417 -14.43 -13.13 -13.81
N PRO A 418 -13.26 -13.06 -14.47
CA PRO A 418 -11.95 -13.19 -13.82
C PRO A 418 -11.78 -12.24 -12.63
N ALA A 419 -12.07 -10.95 -12.80
CA ALA A 419 -11.95 -9.94 -11.77
C ALA A 419 -12.80 -10.22 -10.51
N PHE A 420 -13.85 -11.02 -10.62
CA PHE A 420 -14.66 -11.45 -9.47
C PHE A 420 -14.17 -12.79 -8.90
N ALA A 421 -13.64 -13.67 -9.76
CA ALA A 421 -13.12 -14.96 -9.35
C ALA A 421 -11.83 -14.86 -8.50
N GLU A 422 -11.05 -13.80 -8.70
CA GLU A 422 -9.82 -13.52 -7.94
C GLU A 422 -10.10 -13.03 -6.50
N LEU A 423 -11.30 -12.49 -6.23
CA LEU A 423 -11.66 -11.99 -4.91
C LEU A 423 -11.88 -13.13 -3.91
N ASP A 424 -11.59 -12.90 -2.65
CA ASP A 424 -11.96 -13.83 -1.57
C ASP A 424 -13.47 -13.88 -1.35
N GLN A 425 -13.93 -14.84 -0.53
CA GLN A 425 -15.37 -15.09 -0.34
C GLN A 425 -16.10 -13.91 0.33
N SER A 426 -15.46 -13.23 1.28
CA SER A 426 -16.04 -12.07 1.99
C SER A 426 -16.16 -10.88 1.06
N THR A 427 -15.12 -10.59 0.32
CA THR A 427 -15.08 -9.52 -0.69
C THR A 427 -16.09 -9.75 -1.82
N ARG A 428 -16.24 -11.00 -2.31
CA ARG A 428 -17.29 -11.34 -3.29
C ARG A 428 -18.69 -11.02 -2.78
N LYS A 429 -18.95 -11.30 -1.49
CA LYS A 429 -20.24 -11.00 -0.87
C LYS A 429 -20.49 -9.49 -0.83
N ALA A 430 -19.48 -8.70 -0.42
CA ALA A 430 -19.58 -7.25 -0.40
C ALA A 430 -19.79 -6.67 -1.82
N VAL A 431 -18.98 -7.05 -2.80
CA VAL A 431 -19.07 -6.55 -4.18
C VAL A 431 -20.41 -6.85 -4.82
N ARG A 432 -21.06 -7.99 -4.53
CA ARG A 432 -22.42 -8.27 -5.02
C ARG A 432 -23.41 -7.23 -4.58
N LEU A 433 -23.41 -6.85 -3.31
CA LEU A 433 -24.35 -5.85 -2.78
C LEU A 433 -23.93 -4.44 -3.24
N LEU A 434 -22.67 -4.06 -3.03
CA LEU A 434 -22.17 -2.71 -3.33
C LEU A 434 -22.37 -2.33 -4.80
N SER A 435 -22.15 -3.27 -5.71
CA SER A 435 -22.38 -3.02 -7.15
C SER A 435 -23.85 -2.81 -7.50
N VAL A 436 -24.78 -3.41 -6.77
CA VAL A 436 -26.22 -3.16 -6.97
C VAL A 436 -26.63 -1.81 -6.40
N LEU A 437 -26.13 -1.45 -5.21
CA LEU A 437 -26.38 -0.14 -4.62
C LEU A 437 -25.79 0.99 -5.49
N LEU A 438 -24.58 0.80 -6.03
CA LEU A 438 -23.98 1.74 -6.96
C LEU A 438 -24.79 1.90 -8.25
N ARG A 439 -25.32 0.79 -8.76
CA ARG A 439 -26.21 0.79 -9.93
C ARG A 439 -27.52 1.53 -9.66
N LEU A 440 -28.06 1.41 -8.46
CA LEU A 440 -29.22 2.19 -8.03
C LEU A 440 -28.90 3.68 -7.99
N ALA A 441 -27.79 4.06 -7.36
CA ALA A 441 -27.33 5.45 -7.28
C ALA A 441 -27.14 6.07 -8.69
N GLU A 442 -26.51 5.33 -9.62
CA GLU A 442 -26.32 5.74 -11.02
C GLU A 442 -27.66 5.90 -11.78
N TYR A 443 -28.65 5.05 -11.48
CA TYR A 443 -29.97 5.20 -12.11
C TYR A 443 -30.72 6.42 -11.60
N LEU A 444 -30.44 6.86 -10.36
CA LEU A 444 -31.05 8.04 -9.76
C LEU A 444 -30.42 9.37 -10.20
N ASP A 445 -29.30 9.34 -10.91
CA ASP A 445 -28.69 10.53 -11.56
C ASP A 445 -28.36 10.26 -13.04
N ARG A 446 -29.21 9.49 -13.70
CA ARG A 446 -29.00 9.10 -15.10
C ARG A 446 -28.91 10.27 -16.05
N GLY A 447 -29.61 11.34 -15.77
CA GLY A 447 -29.61 12.59 -16.53
C GLY A 447 -28.43 13.51 -16.20
N HIS A 448 -27.55 13.17 -15.26
CA HIS A 448 -26.46 14.01 -14.72
C HIS A 448 -26.94 15.41 -14.32
N SER A 449 -28.18 15.48 -13.83
CA SER A 449 -28.88 16.73 -13.51
C SER A 449 -29.12 16.94 -12.03
N ALA A 450 -28.72 15.99 -11.19
CA ALA A 450 -29.06 15.93 -9.77
C ALA A 450 -30.58 16.08 -9.54
N ALA A 451 -31.38 15.33 -10.32
CA ALA A 451 -32.84 15.39 -10.24
C ALA A 451 -33.39 14.75 -8.96
N VAL A 452 -32.66 13.84 -8.35
CA VAL A 452 -32.98 13.20 -7.08
C VAL A 452 -32.08 13.76 -5.98
N ALA A 453 -32.66 14.35 -4.93
CA ALA A 453 -31.89 14.88 -3.80
C ALA A 453 -31.48 13.80 -2.81
N HIS A 454 -32.38 12.88 -2.48
CA HIS A 454 -32.17 11.81 -1.49
C HIS A 454 -32.83 10.50 -1.91
N ALA A 455 -32.22 9.39 -1.47
CA ALA A 455 -32.78 8.06 -1.69
C ALA A 455 -32.49 7.14 -0.51
N ALA A 456 -33.47 6.37 -0.07
CA ALA A 456 -33.32 5.43 1.03
C ALA A 456 -34.08 4.11 0.77
N LEU A 457 -33.50 3.00 1.18
CA LEU A 457 -34.14 1.69 1.20
C LEU A 457 -34.81 1.44 2.56
N ARG A 458 -36.08 1.00 2.56
CA ARG A 458 -36.82 0.66 3.78
C ARG A 458 -37.35 -0.75 3.67
N ALA A 459 -37.20 -1.53 4.73
CA ALA A 459 -37.81 -2.84 4.82
C ALA A 459 -39.36 -2.70 4.91
N HIS A 460 -40.10 -3.49 4.11
CA HIS A 460 -41.57 -3.51 4.12
C HIS A 460 -42.07 -4.95 4.21
N GLY A 461 -42.25 -5.42 5.43
CA GLY A 461 -42.61 -6.82 5.68
C GLY A 461 -41.50 -7.81 5.36
N ARG A 462 -41.85 -9.09 5.15
CA ARG A 462 -40.87 -10.13 4.83
C ARG A 462 -40.56 -10.16 3.33
N GLY A 463 -39.32 -9.88 2.97
CA GLY A 463 -38.84 -10.02 1.60
C GLY A 463 -39.22 -8.89 0.63
N ALA A 464 -39.69 -7.75 1.13
CA ALA A 464 -39.99 -6.57 0.32
C ALA A 464 -39.21 -5.33 0.81
N LEU A 465 -38.84 -4.48 -0.13
CA LEU A 465 -38.18 -3.19 0.09
C LEU A 465 -38.98 -2.07 -0.57
N VAL A 466 -38.94 -0.90 0.05
CA VAL A 466 -39.44 0.34 -0.55
C VAL A 466 -38.19 1.23 -0.78
N LEU A 467 -37.97 1.64 -2.03
CA LEU A 467 -37.03 2.69 -2.37
C LEU A 467 -37.77 4.03 -2.27
N GLU A 468 -37.52 4.75 -1.20
CA GLU A 468 -38.03 6.11 -1.00
C GLU A 468 -37.11 7.08 -1.73
N VAL A 469 -37.65 7.92 -2.59
CA VAL A 469 -36.91 8.87 -3.42
C VAL A 469 -37.50 10.26 -3.16
N ARG A 470 -36.64 11.23 -2.84
CA ARG A 470 -37.01 12.65 -2.75
C ARG A 470 -36.48 13.38 -3.98
N PRO A 471 -37.35 13.73 -4.95
CA PRO A 471 -36.95 14.50 -6.10
C PRO A 471 -36.59 15.94 -5.71
N ALA A 472 -35.59 16.52 -6.35
CA ALA A 472 -35.31 17.95 -6.32
C ALA A 472 -35.83 18.67 -7.58
N LYS A 473 -36.01 17.90 -8.65
CA LYS A 473 -36.47 18.39 -9.95
C LYS A 473 -37.33 17.31 -10.64
N ASP A 474 -37.69 17.53 -11.89
CA ASP A 474 -38.26 16.47 -12.73
C ASP A 474 -37.30 15.29 -12.87
N TRP A 475 -37.76 14.11 -12.50
CA TRP A 475 -36.99 12.88 -12.45
C TRP A 475 -37.63 11.72 -13.25
N HIS A 476 -38.40 12.06 -14.26
CA HIS A 476 -39.10 11.06 -15.11
C HIS A 476 -38.15 10.07 -15.77
N LEU A 477 -36.94 10.53 -16.18
CA LEU A 477 -35.91 9.69 -16.79
C LEU A 477 -35.37 8.64 -15.79
N GLU A 478 -35.07 9.06 -14.56
CA GLU A 478 -34.57 8.22 -13.49
C GLU A 478 -35.61 7.20 -13.07
N ARG A 479 -36.87 7.65 -12.90
CA ARG A 479 -38.00 6.79 -12.57
C ARG A 479 -38.24 5.73 -13.65
N TRP A 480 -38.31 6.14 -14.91
CA TRP A 480 -38.46 5.20 -16.05
C TRP A 480 -37.32 4.17 -16.07
N ARG A 481 -36.10 4.60 -15.77
CA ARG A 481 -34.93 3.71 -15.72
C ARG A 481 -35.04 2.69 -14.59
N LEU A 482 -35.44 3.09 -13.41
CA LEU A 482 -35.70 2.19 -12.28
C LEU A 482 -36.78 1.16 -12.58
N GLU A 483 -37.94 1.59 -13.15
CA GLU A 483 -39.03 0.74 -13.53
C GLU A 483 -38.63 -0.31 -14.58
N THR A 484 -37.90 0.13 -15.61
CA THR A 484 -37.41 -0.75 -16.70
C THR A 484 -36.39 -1.79 -16.19
N ARG A 485 -35.70 -1.53 -15.10
CA ARG A 485 -34.64 -2.39 -14.53
C ARG A 485 -35.03 -3.04 -13.21
N ARG A 486 -36.24 -2.87 -12.76
CA ARG A 486 -36.75 -3.34 -11.47
C ARG A 486 -36.50 -4.83 -11.22
N GLU A 487 -36.90 -5.70 -12.12
CA GLU A 487 -36.69 -7.15 -11.99
C GLU A 487 -35.24 -7.53 -11.81
N ALA A 488 -34.35 -6.82 -12.51
CA ALA A 488 -32.91 -7.06 -12.41
C ALA A 488 -32.34 -6.66 -11.04
N ILE A 489 -32.88 -5.60 -10.44
CA ILE A 489 -32.51 -5.10 -9.10
C ILE A 489 -33.08 -6.06 -8.06
N GLU A 490 -34.38 -6.42 -8.13
CA GLU A 490 -35.04 -7.35 -7.24
C GLU A 490 -34.33 -8.71 -7.16
N LYS A 491 -33.99 -9.25 -8.34
CA LYS A 491 -33.20 -10.50 -8.40
C LYS A 491 -31.80 -10.37 -7.77
N ALA A 492 -31.21 -9.19 -7.81
CA ALA A 492 -29.88 -8.97 -7.24
C ALA A 492 -29.93 -8.74 -5.73
N LEU A 493 -30.97 -8.07 -5.23
CA LEU A 493 -31.20 -7.84 -3.80
C LEU A 493 -31.86 -9.05 -3.11
N GLY A 494 -32.50 -9.93 -3.88
CA GLY A 494 -33.29 -11.05 -3.32
C GLY A 494 -34.61 -10.60 -2.67
N HIS A 495 -35.09 -9.40 -3.01
CA HIS A 495 -36.30 -8.77 -2.43
C HIS A 495 -37.10 -8.11 -3.54
N THR A 496 -38.44 -8.05 -3.38
CA THR A 496 -39.29 -7.22 -4.24
C THR A 496 -39.04 -5.74 -3.94
N LEU A 497 -39.12 -4.88 -4.96
CA LEU A 497 -38.82 -3.45 -4.84
C LEU A 497 -40.01 -2.60 -5.31
N THR A 498 -40.51 -1.76 -4.43
CA THR A 498 -41.47 -0.70 -4.74
C THR A 498 -40.78 0.65 -4.70
N VAL A 499 -41.00 1.51 -5.70
CA VAL A 499 -40.48 2.87 -5.71
C VAL A 499 -41.58 3.83 -5.26
N LYS A 500 -41.25 4.64 -4.23
CA LYS A 500 -42.14 5.63 -3.65
C LYS A 500 -41.48 7.01 -3.71
N ALA A 501 -42.10 7.94 -4.44
CA ALA A 501 -41.68 9.34 -4.37
C ALA A 501 -42.20 9.97 -3.07
N LEU A 502 -41.33 10.67 -2.39
CA LEU A 502 -41.66 11.55 -1.25
C LEU A 502 -41.94 12.97 -1.77
N GLU A 503 -42.71 13.73 -1.03
CA GLU A 503 -42.90 15.15 -1.35
C GLU A 503 -41.57 15.90 -1.24
N PRO A 504 -41.34 16.90 -2.09
CA PRO A 504 -40.11 17.68 -2.14
C PRO A 504 -39.67 18.32 -0.80
#